data_1007529ed26ace0e9ac8e4af57985a38
#
_entry.id   1007529ed26ace0e9ac8e4af57985a38
#
_cell.length_a   1.000
_cell.length_b   1.000
_cell.length_c   1.000
_cell.angle_alpha   90.00
_cell.angle_beta   90.00
_cell.angle_gamma   90.00
#
_symmetry.space_group_name_H-M   'P 1'
#
loop_
_entity.id
_entity.type
_entity.pdbx_description
1 polymer ?
#
loop_
_entity_poly.entity_id
_entity_poly.type
_entity_poly.pdbx_seq_one_letter_code
_entity_poly.pdbx_strand_id
1 'polypeptide(L)'
;GIYCDTDINPARWNQISKDTNIQLEDYKIKGKSIILMLQRNKGWSLKGTDVQQWTIKTINQLRQHTDRPIIIRTHPGDKSATTYVNSLNNSIKNMANVRISSIGSNLTDDLHKAWAIVNHNSSAAVGPIIEGYHCFLTDPLDSQCAEVSNTDFKNIETPTQFDRQAWLERISMFHWKFSELSDGTCWRHMRNYCQ
;
A
#
# COMPACT_ATOMS: atom_id res chain seq x y z
N GLY A 1 -17.83 -6.87 4.33
CA GLY A 1 -16.63 -6.52 3.58
C GLY A 1 -16.56 -5.03 3.29
N ILE A 2 -15.39 -4.55 2.96
CA ILE A 2 -15.14 -3.15 2.59
C ILE A 2 -15.75 -2.85 1.21
N TYR A 3 -16.13 -3.88 0.46
CA TYR A 3 -16.61 -3.79 -0.91
C TYR A 3 -18.04 -4.24 -1.05
N CYS A 4 -18.81 -3.43 -1.77
CA CYS A 4 -20.06 -3.85 -2.33
C CYS A 4 -19.80 -4.37 -3.75
N ASP A 5 -20.23 -5.60 -4.04
CA ASP A 5 -20.04 -6.21 -5.37
C ASP A 5 -21.10 -5.73 -6.39
N THR A 6 -21.99 -4.87 -5.97
CA THR A 6 -23.07 -4.36 -6.80
C THR A 6 -22.79 -2.93 -7.26
N ASP A 7 -23.22 -2.59 -8.48
CA ASP A 7 -23.28 -1.24 -9.03
C ASP A 7 -21.94 -0.50 -9.15
N ILE A 8 -20.93 -1.16 -9.70
CA ILE A 8 -19.72 -0.46 -10.15
C ILE A 8 -20.12 0.54 -11.23
N ASN A 9 -19.88 1.83 -10.95
CA ASN A 9 -20.13 2.88 -11.92
C ASN A 9 -18.81 3.52 -12.36
N PRO A 10 -18.34 3.24 -13.59
CA PRO A 10 -17.11 3.82 -14.11
C PRO A 10 -17.09 5.36 -14.09
N ALA A 11 -18.28 6.00 -14.15
CA ALA A 11 -18.39 7.45 -14.07
C ALA A 11 -17.82 8.04 -12.78
N ARG A 12 -17.84 7.27 -11.67
CA ARG A 12 -17.26 7.72 -10.40
C ARG A 12 -15.75 7.87 -10.50
N TRP A 13 -15.05 6.86 -11.01
CA TRP A 13 -13.62 6.97 -11.27
C TRP A 13 -13.31 8.10 -12.26
N ASN A 14 -14.02 8.19 -13.36
CA ASN A 14 -13.82 9.23 -14.36
C ASN A 14 -13.95 10.64 -13.75
N GLN A 15 -14.92 10.84 -12.84
CA GLN A 15 -15.06 12.10 -12.12
C GLN A 15 -13.89 12.38 -11.19
N ILE A 16 -13.45 11.38 -10.39
CA ILE A 16 -12.31 11.52 -9.50
C ILE A 16 -11.04 11.84 -10.31
N SER A 17 -10.78 11.08 -11.36
CA SER A 17 -9.64 11.27 -12.25
C SER A 17 -9.59 12.69 -12.81
N LYS A 18 -10.72 13.19 -13.33
CA LYS A 18 -10.84 14.55 -13.85
C LYS A 18 -10.58 15.62 -12.78
N ASP A 19 -11.18 15.45 -11.60
CA ASP A 19 -11.11 16.44 -10.53
C ASP A 19 -9.73 16.53 -9.87
N THR A 20 -8.99 15.42 -9.87
CA THR A 20 -7.68 15.31 -9.21
C THR A 20 -6.51 15.31 -10.20
N ASN A 21 -6.79 15.20 -11.50
CA ASN A 21 -5.81 14.97 -12.56
C ASN A 21 -4.95 13.72 -12.32
N ILE A 22 -5.52 12.70 -11.66
CA ILE A 22 -4.87 11.42 -11.42
C ILE A 22 -5.32 10.45 -12.49
N GLN A 23 -4.37 9.76 -13.12
CA GLN A 23 -4.62 8.74 -14.13
C GLN A 23 -3.96 7.43 -13.74
N LEU A 24 -4.50 6.33 -14.23
CA LEU A 24 -3.90 5.03 -14.08
C LEU A 24 -2.67 4.92 -15.01
N GLU A 25 -1.48 4.83 -14.43
CA GLU A 25 -0.23 4.68 -15.17
C GLU A 25 0.04 3.22 -15.52
N ASP A 26 0.80 2.99 -16.60
CA ASP A 26 1.29 1.65 -16.93
C ASP A 26 2.20 1.09 -15.83
N TYR A 27 2.30 -0.24 -15.74
CA TYR A 27 3.20 -0.87 -14.80
C TYR A 27 4.66 -0.43 -15.01
N LYS A 28 5.32 -0.11 -13.92
CA LYS A 28 6.76 0.18 -13.93
C LYS A 28 7.53 -1.10 -14.26
N ILE A 29 8.24 -1.09 -15.39
CA ILE A 29 9.04 -2.23 -15.84
C ILE A 29 10.52 -2.10 -15.43
N LYS A 30 10.89 -0.98 -14.82
CA LYS A 30 12.25 -0.70 -14.33
C LYS A 30 12.18 -0.19 -12.91
N GLY A 31 13.04 -0.71 -12.06
CA GLY A 31 13.18 -0.29 -10.68
C GLY A 31 14.27 -1.08 -9.99
N LYS A 32 14.78 -0.56 -8.87
CA LYS A 32 15.91 -1.18 -8.16
C LYS A 32 15.50 -1.69 -6.77
N SER A 33 14.78 -0.89 -6.02
CA SER A 33 14.52 -1.13 -4.59
C SER A 33 13.12 -1.63 -4.32
N ILE A 34 12.97 -2.33 -3.22
CA ILE A 34 11.68 -2.69 -2.63
C ILE A 34 11.42 -1.71 -1.50
N ILE A 35 10.25 -1.09 -1.49
CA ILE A 35 9.83 -0.20 -0.41
C ILE A 35 8.96 -1.01 0.57
N LEU A 36 9.49 -1.27 1.75
CA LEU A 36 8.75 -1.94 2.83
C LEU A 36 8.04 -0.87 3.68
N MET A 37 6.74 -0.73 3.48
CA MET A 37 5.91 0.30 4.09
C MET A 37 5.34 -0.22 5.41
N LEU A 38 5.81 0.33 6.53
CA LEU A 38 5.35 -0.07 7.86
C LEU A 38 3.97 0.51 8.17
N GLN A 39 3.22 -0.22 8.98
CA GLN A 39 2.02 0.30 9.64
C GLN A 39 2.37 0.88 11.02
N ARG A 40 1.41 1.55 11.65
CA ARG A 40 1.58 2.03 13.04
C ARG A 40 1.85 0.86 13.96
N ASN A 41 2.88 1.00 14.79
CA ASN A 41 3.14 0.00 15.82
C ASN A 41 1.95 -0.12 16.78
N LYS A 42 1.60 -1.35 17.15
CA LYS A 42 0.43 -1.67 17.98
C LYS A 42 -0.91 -1.22 17.40
N GLY A 43 -0.96 -0.87 16.10
CA GLY A 43 -2.21 -0.66 15.40
C GLY A 43 -3.03 -1.96 15.37
N TRP A 44 -4.35 -1.85 15.51
CA TRP A 44 -5.23 -3.03 15.48
C TRP A 44 -5.17 -3.83 14.17
N SER A 45 -4.79 -3.19 13.06
CA SER A 45 -4.57 -3.84 11.77
C SER A 45 -3.44 -4.89 11.78
N LEU A 46 -2.45 -4.73 12.67
CA LEU A 46 -1.40 -5.75 12.89
C LEU A 46 -1.85 -6.90 13.79
N LYS A 47 -3.10 -6.89 14.29
CA LYS A 47 -3.69 -7.96 15.11
C LYS A 47 -2.80 -8.38 16.30
N GLY A 48 -2.16 -7.39 16.95
CA GLY A 48 -1.25 -7.60 18.07
C GLY A 48 0.20 -7.95 17.72
N THR A 49 0.52 -8.08 16.43
CA THR A 49 1.90 -8.30 16.00
C THR A 49 2.71 -7.00 16.17
N ASP A 50 3.90 -7.11 16.73
CA ASP A 50 4.85 -6.01 16.82
C ASP A 50 5.40 -5.67 15.43
N VAL A 51 5.46 -4.37 15.11
CA VAL A 51 5.90 -3.90 13.78
C VAL A 51 7.34 -4.28 13.48
N GLN A 52 8.23 -4.32 14.48
CA GLN A 52 9.62 -4.69 14.27
C GLN A 52 9.74 -6.19 13.94
N GLN A 53 9.02 -7.04 14.67
CA GLN A 53 8.97 -8.48 14.40
C GLN A 53 8.43 -8.76 13.00
N TRP A 54 7.33 -8.09 12.62
CA TRP A 54 6.78 -8.19 11.27
C TRP A 54 7.80 -7.76 10.22
N THR A 55 8.51 -6.64 10.45
CA THR A 55 9.52 -6.11 9.53
C THR A 55 10.64 -7.11 9.30
N ILE A 56 11.25 -7.62 10.36
CA ILE A 56 12.37 -8.58 10.26
C ILE A 56 11.91 -9.87 9.57
N LYS A 57 10.74 -10.40 9.95
CA LYS A 57 10.17 -11.59 9.31
C LYS A 57 9.99 -11.37 7.80
N THR A 58 9.43 -10.23 7.42
CA THR A 58 9.17 -9.90 6.01
C THR A 58 10.47 -9.75 5.22
N ILE A 59 11.49 -9.08 5.78
CA ILE A 59 12.80 -8.96 5.15
C ILE A 59 13.43 -10.34 4.93
N ASN A 60 13.41 -11.21 5.94
CA ASN A 60 13.96 -12.57 5.83
C ASN A 60 13.24 -13.41 4.76
N GLN A 61 11.94 -13.26 4.62
CA GLN A 61 11.16 -13.91 3.57
C GLN A 61 11.53 -13.35 2.18
N LEU A 62 11.63 -12.03 2.03
CA LEU A 62 12.05 -11.39 0.78
C LEU A 62 13.45 -11.85 0.36
N ARG A 63 14.40 -11.94 1.28
CA ARG A 63 15.78 -12.34 1.01
C ARG A 63 15.93 -13.77 0.49
N GLN A 64 14.93 -14.61 0.63
CA GLN A 64 14.91 -15.93 0.00
C GLN A 64 14.70 -15.85 -1.53
N HIS A 65 14.26 -14.70 -2.05
CA HIS A 65 13.81 -14.56 -3.43
C HIS A 65 14.42 -13.36 -4.16
N THR A 66 15.13 -12.45 -3.47
CA THR A 66 15.70 -11.25 -4.09
C THR A 66 16.84 -10.66 -3.31
N ASP A 67 17.84 -10.12 -4.04
CA ASP A 67 18.95 -9.31 -3.50
C ASP A 67 18.73 -7.80 -3.65
N ARG A 68 17.55 -7.37 -4.14
CA ARG A 68 17.23 -5.95 -4.32
C ARG A 68 17.38 -5.17 -3.03
N PRO A 69 17.85 -3.92 -3.08
CA PRO A 69 17.84 -3.04 -1.91
C PRO A 69 16.44 -2.93 -1.31
N ILE A 70 16.34 -3.09 0.02
CA ILE A 70 15.10 -2.90 0.77
C ILE A 70 15.19 -1.60 1.53
N ILE A 71 14.21 -0.72 1.29
CA ILE A 71 14.07 0.56 1.99
C ILE A 71 12.87 0.44 2.91
N ILE A 72 13.11 0.46 4.20
CA ILE A 72 12.07 0.41 5.23
C ILE A 72 11.54 1.82 5.44
N ARG A 73 10.24 2.00 5.30
CA ARG A 73 9.59 3.28 5.48
C ARG A 73 8.61 3.23 6.64
N THR A 74 8.86 4.04 7.67
CA THR A 74 7.97 4.17 8.83
C THR A 74 6.65 4.84 8.44
N HIS A 75 5.57 4.52 9.14
CA HIS A 75 4.29 5.17 8.92
C HIS A 75 4.35 6.64 9.37
N PRO A 76 3.95 7.62 8.54
CA PRO A 76 4.10 9.05 8.86
C PRO A 76 3.32 9.49 10.11
N GLY A 77 2.22 8.82 10.43
CA GLY A 77 1.43 9.08 11.64
C GLY A 77 1.82 8.21 12.84
N ASP A 78 2.92 7.46 12.78
CA ASP A 78 3.38 6.66 13.92
C ASP A 78 4.28 7.48 14.85
N LYS A 79 3.69 8.02 15.91
CA LYS A 79 4.40 8.79 16.93
C LYS A 79 5.45 7.96 17.69
N SER A 80 5.35 6.63 17.65
CA SER A 80 6.31 5.72 18.29
C SER A 80 7.50 5.37 17.38
N ALA A 81 7.53 5.82 16.13
CA ALA A 81 8.58 5.47 15.18
C ALA A 81 9.98 5.80 15.70
N THR A 82 10.18 6.96 16.30
CA THR A 82 11.47 7.38 16.90
C THR A 82 11.94 6.44 18.01
N THR A 83 11.02 5.79 18.71
CA THR A 83 11.33 4.90 19.81
C THR A 83 11.91 3.57 19.32
N TYR A 84 11.34 3.00 18.25
CA TYR A 84 11.77 1.68 17.79
C TYR A 84 12.76 1.71 16.62
N VAL A 85 12.91 2.82 15.90
CA VAL A 85 13.82 2.91 14.75
C VAL A 85 15.28 2.59 15.12
N ASN A 86 15.76 3.03 16.27
CA ASN A 86 17.12 2.72 16.73
C ASN A 86 17.29 1.21 16.96
N SER A 87 16.32 0.55 17.60
CA SER A 87 16.31 -0.90 17.80
C SER A 87 16.27 -1.64 16.46
N LEU A 88 15.41 -1.18 15.55
CA LEU A 88 15.30 -1.76 14.22
C LEU A 88 16.60 -1.59 13.41
N ASN A 89 17.25 -0.42 13.47
CA ASN A 89 18.57 -0.19 12.86
C ASN A 89 19.61 -1.20 13.38
N ASN A 90 19.62 -1.44 14.68
CA ASN A 90 20.53 -2.44 15.26
C ASN A 90 20.24 -3.86 14.75
N SER A 91 18.97 -4.20 14.57
CA SER A 91 18.54 -5.51 14.07
C SER A 91 18.91 -5.74 12.60
N ILE A 92 18.90 -4.69 11.77
CA ILE A 92 19.20 -4.79 10.34
C ILE A 92 20.64 -4.46 9.97
N LYS A 93 21.49 -3.99 10.90
CA LYS A 93 22.86 -3.49 10.62
C LYS A 93 23.75 -4.47 9.85
N ASN A 94 23.52 -5.76 10.01
CA ASN A 94 24.26 -6.83 9.34
C ASN A 94 23.52 -7.40 8.12
N MET A 95 22.36 -6.85 7.76
CA MET A 95 21.59 -7.28 6.60
C MET A 95 22.05 -6.51 5.36
N ALA A 96 22.50 -7.23 4.34
CA ALA A 96 22.98 -6.61 3.11
C ALA A 96 21.86 -5.85 2.41
N ASN A 97 22.18 -4.63 1.95
CA ASN A 97 21.28 -3.79 1.15
C ASN A 97 19.93 -3.48 1.82
N VAL A 98 19.89 -3.35 3.16
CA VAL A 98 18.69 -2.94 3.92
C VAL A 98 18.98 -1.62 4.63
N ARG A 99 18.07 -0.66 4.51
CA ARG A 99 18.16 0.62 5.23
C ARG A 99 16.78 1.13 5.62
N ILE A 100 16.74 2.02 6.60
CA ILE A 100 15.54 2.78 6.95
C ILE A 100 15.58 4.13 6.22
N SER A 101 14.46 4.53 5.64
CA SER A 101 14.28 5.87 5.09
C SER A 101 14.23 6.92 6.19
N SER A 102 14.59 8.15 5.88
CA SER A 102 14.53 9.25 6.86
C SER A 102 13.09 9.47 7.33
N ILE A 103 12.91 9.56 8.66
CA ILE A 103 11.58 9.85 9.22
C ILE A 103 11.08 11.19 8.69
N GLY A 104 9.84 11.21 8.18
CA GLY A 104 9.24 12.41 7.61
C GLY A 104 9.61 12.71 6.16
N SER A 105 10.45 11.91 5.49
CA SER A 105 10.70 12.04 4.05
C SER A 105 9.42 11.80 3.24
N ASN A 106 9.33 12.36 2.03
CA ASN A 106 8.20 12.10 1.14
C ASN A 106 8.26 10.68 0.59
N LEU A 107 7.09 10.04 0.43
CA LEU A 107 6.99 8.71 -0.16
C LEU A 107 7.52 8.69 -1.59
N THR A 108 7.25 9.73 -2.36
CA THR A 108 7.71 9.92 -3.75
C THR A 108 9.22 9.80 -3.91
N ASP A 109 10.00 10.28 -2.92
CA ASP A 109 11.47 10.21 -2.97
C ASP A 109 11.97 8.77 -2.93
N ASP A 110 11.34 7.93 -2.11
CA ASP A 110 11.68 6.50 -2.04
C ASP A 110 11.12 5.73 -3.24
N LEU A 111 9.95 6.11 -3.76
CA LEU A 111 9.32 5.45 -4.91
C LEU A 111 10.06 5.68 -6.22
N HIS A 112 10.74 6.79 -6.40
CA HIS A 112 11.38 7.18 -7.70
C HIS A 112 12.21 6.07 -8.36
N LYS A 113 12.83 5.18 -7.57
CA LYS A 113 13.61 4.03 -8.07
C LYS A 113 13.07 2.69 -7.57
N ALA A 114 11.84 2.67 -7.11
CA ALA A 114 11.26 1.46 -6.59
C ALA A 114 10.89 0.48 -7.72
N TRP A 115 11.10 -0.80 -7.44
CA TRP A 115 10.60 -1.91 -8.23
C TRP A 115 9.21 -2.35 -7.75
N ALA A 116 9.06 -2.46 -6.44
CA ALA A 116 7.83 -2.89 -5.81
C ALA A 116 7.65 -2.24 -4.44
N ILE A 117 6.42 -2.22 -3.99
CA ILE A 117 6.06 -1.89 -2.62
C ILE A 117 5.59 -3.16 -1.90
N VAL A 118 5.92 -3.26 -0.62
CA VAL A 118 5.48 -4.34 0.27
C VAL A 118 4.86 -3.71 1.50
N ASN A 119 3.69 -4.16 1.88
CA ASN A 119 3.05 -3.74 3.13
C ASN A 119 2.19 -4.87 3.72
N HIS A 120 1.63 -4.65 4.91
CA HIS A 120 0.78 -5.66 5.54
C HIS A 120 -0.60 -5.68 4.86
N ASN A 121 -1.40 -4.62 5.02
CA ASN A 121 -2.73 -4.46 4.40
C ASN A 121 -3.10 -2.97 4.21
N SER A 122 -2.10 -2.11 4.10
CA SER A 122 -2.29 -0.66 4.17
C SER A 122 -2.91 -0.07 2.90
N SER A 123 -3.88 0.83 3.08
CA SER A 123 -4.43 1.66 2.00
C SER A 123 -3.43 2.66 1.41
N ALA A 124 -2.30 2.90 2.07
CA ALA A 124 -1.22 3.73 1.52
C ALA A 124 -0.63 3.16 0.21
N ALA A 125 -0.93 1.88 -0.12
CA ALA A 125 -0.56 1.27 -1.39
C ALA A 125 -1.39 1.75 -2.59
N VAL A 126 -2.58 2.34 -2.38
CA VAL A 126 -3.48 2.75 -3.47
C VAL A 126 -2.81 3.71 -4.44
N GLY A 127 -2.20 4.79 -3.94
CA GLY A 127 -1.48 5.75 -4.78
C GLY A 127 -0.38 5.10 -5.62
N PRO A 128 0.60 4.42 -5.01
CA PRO A 128 1.63 3.69 -5.74
C PRO A 128 1.10 2.69 -6.77
N ILE A 129 0.02 1.95 -6.48
CA ILE A 129 -0.60 1.03 -7.45
C ILE A 129 -1.14 1.80 -8.67
N ILE A 130 -1.77 2.95 -8.47
CA ILE A 130 -2.24 3.83 -9.55
C ILE A 130 -1.06 4.32 -10.40
N GLU A 131 0.07 4.66 -9.75
CA GLU A 131 1.31 5.09 -10.38
C GLU A 131 2.09 3.95 -11.06
N GLY A 132 1.58 2.72 -11.04
CA GLY A 132 2.15 1.57 -11.75
C GLY A 132 3.15 0.73 -10.97
N TYR A 133 3.33 0.93 -9.67
CA TYR A 133 4.20 0.09 -8.85
C TYR A 133 3.55 -1.25 -8.54
N HIS A 134 4.33 -2.33 -8.60
CA HIS A 134 3.90 -3.65 -8.14
C HIS A 134 3.71 -3.65 -6.63
N CYS A 135 2.59 -4.21 -6.18
CA CYS A 135 2.27 -4.31 -4.75
C CYS A 135 2.32 -5.76 -4.26
N PHE A 136 2.85 -5.93 -3.06
CA PHE A 136 2.84 -7.19 -2.32
C PHE A 136 2.24 -6.99 -0.94
N LEU A 137 1.33 -7.89 -0.55
CA LEU A 137 0.64 -7.86 0.74
C LEU A 137 0.97 -9.10 1.56
N THR A 138 1.14 -8.91 2.87
CA THR A 138 1.28 -10.03 3.82
C THR A 138 -0.03 -10.41 4.50
N ASP A 139 -1.05 -9.55 4.43
CA ASP A 139 -2.43 -9.82 4.88
C ASP A 139 -3.44 -9.25 3.87
N PRO A 140 -3.74 -10.00 2.80
CA PRO A 140 -4.65 -9.52 1.76
C PRO A 140 -6.11 -9.46 2.21
N LEU A 141 -6.53 -10.24 3.22
CA LEU A 141 -7.94 -10.37 3.61
C LEU A 141 -8.55 -9.05 4.09
N ASP A 142 -7.75 -8.18 4.70
CA ASP A 142 -8.19 -6.90 5.23
C ASP A 142 -7.70 -5.71 4.38
N SER A 143 -7.26 -5.95 3.13
CA SER A 143 -6.73 -4.90 2.28
C SER A 143 -7.65 -4.56 1.10
N GLN A 144 -7.90 -3.27 0.90
CA GLN A 144 -8.59 -2.79 -0.30
C GLN A 144 -7.75 -2.93 -1.58
N CYS A 145 -6.47 -3.29 -1.46
CA CYS A 145 -5.56 -3.53 -2.58
C CYS A 145 -5.42 -5.03 -2.93
N ALA A 146 -6.17 -5.92 -2.28
CA ALA A 146 -6.01 -7.37 -2.41
C ALA A 146 -6.11 -7.86 -3.86
N GLU A 147 -7.07 -7.34 -4.61
CA GLU A 147 -7.35 -7.77 -6.00
C GLU A 147 -6.21 -7.49 -6.98
N VAL A 148 -5.35 -6.52 -6.67
CA VAL A 148 -4.28 -6.04 -7.54
C VAL A 148 -2.90 -6.15 -6.91
N SER A 149 -2.78 -7.05 -5.95
CA SER A 149 -1.53 -7.27 -5.21
C SER A 149 -1.10 -8.73 -5.23
N ASN A 150 0.20 -8.94 -5.30
CA ASN A 150 0.81 -10.24 -5.12
C ASN A 150 0.86 -10.59 -3.62
N THR A 151 0.82 -11.87 -3.28
CA THR A 151 0.89 -12.37 -1.90
C THR A 151 2.04 -13.35 -1.69
N ASP A 152 2.66 -13.84 -2.76
CA ASP A 152 3.80 -14.75 -2.72
C ASP A 152 5.07 -14.03 -3.17
N PHE A 153 6.04 -13.89 -2.28
CA PHE A 153 7.33 -13.25 -2.56
C PHE A 153 8.20 -14.01 -3.58
N LYS A 154 7.88 -15.26 -3.91
CA LYS A 154 8.52 -15.96 -5.04
C LYS A 154 8.40 -15.20 -6.35
N ASN A 155 7.34 -14.41 -6.48
CA ASN A 155 7.06 -13.63 -7.68
C ASN A 155 7.69 -12.23 -7.64
N ILE A 156 8.56 -11.91 -6.65
CA ILE A 156 9.06 -10.53 -6.47
C ILE A 156 9.87 -10.02 -7.66
N GLU A 157 10.55 -10.89 -8.38
CA GLU A 157 11.31 -10.52 -9.58
C GLU A 157 10.45 -10.52 -10.87
N THR A 158 9.36 -11.25 -10.87
CA THR A 158 8.40 -11.35 -11.98
C THR A 158 6.96 -11.21 -11.48
N PRO A 159 6.59 -10.02 -10.96
CA PRO A 159 5.27 -9.81 -10.36
C PRO A 159 4.14 -9.99 -11.38
N THR A 160 3.04 -10.54 -10.95
CA THR A 160 1.80 -10.56 -11.73
C THR A 160 1.33 -9.14 -11.99
N GLN A 161 0.94 -8.87 -13.23
CA GLN A 161 0.26 -7.64 -13.63
C GLN A 161 -1.24 -7.91 -13.66
N PHE A 162 -1.97 -7.15 -12.84
CA PHE A 162 -3.41 -7.27 -12.68
C PHE A 162 -4.16 -6.24 -13.53
N ASP A 163 -5.42 -6.51 -13.83
CA ASP A 163 -6.34 -5.49 -14.33
C ASP A 163 -6.68 -4.52 -13.19
N ARG A 164 -6.00 -3.38 -13.19
CA ARG A 164 -6.18 -2.34 -12.16
C ARG A 164 -7.33 -1.41 -12.46
N GLN A 165 -7.85 -1.39 -13.70
CA GLN A 165 -8.95 -0.51 -14.08
C GLN A 165 -10.24 -0.93 -13.35
N ALA A 166 -10.60 -2.20 -13.41
CA ALA A 166 -11.80 -2.72 -12.73
C ALA A 166 -11.73 -2.54 -11.21
N TRP A 167 -10.55 -2.77 -10.61
CA TRP A 167 -10.32 -2.51 -9.20
C TRP A 167 -10.50 -1.02 -8.86
N LEU A 168 -9.96 -0.13 -9.67
CA LEU A 168 -10.00 1.31 -9.45
C LEU A 168 -11.43 1.86 -9.53
N GLU A 169 -12.21 1.38 -10.48
CA GLU A 169 -13.63 1.69 -10.59
C GLU A 169 -14.40 1.24 -9.34
N ARG A 170 -14.08 0.06 -8.81
CA ARG A 170 -14.69 -0.47 -7.59
C ARG A 170 -14.33 0.35 -6.36
N ILE A 171 -13.05 0.59 -6.09
CA ILE A 171 -12.65 1.35 -4.90
C ILE A 171 -13.09 2.80 -4.96
N SER A 172 -13.26 3.38 -6.13
CA SER A 172 -13.73 4.77 -6.30
C SER A 172 -15.12 4.98 -5.72
N MET A 173 -15.95 3.93 -5.65
CA MET A 173 -17.29 3.97 -5.06
C MET A 173 -17.28 4.21 -3.55
N PHE A 174 -16.14 4.12 -2.90
CA PHE A 174 -15.97 4.30 -1.44
C PHE A 174 -15.14 5.54 -1.09
N HIS A 175 -14.73 6.33 -2.09
CA HIS A 175 -13.95 7.54 -1.89
C HIS A 175 -14.82 8.79 -2.16
N TRP A 176 -14.95 9.62 -1.12
CA TRP A 176 -15.87 10.75 -1.10
C TRP A 176 -15.15 12.04 -0.73
N LYS A 177 -15.49 13.14 -1.39
CA LYS A 177 -15.04 14.48 -1.02
C LYS A 177 -15.80 14.96 0.22
N PHE A 178 -15.21 15.87 0.99
CA PHE A 178 -15.91 16.51 2.10
C PHE A 178 -17.21 17.22 1.68
N SER A 179 -17.23 17.82 0.49
CA SER A 179 -18.45 18.42 -0.08
C SER A 179 -19.57 17.39 -0.29
N GLU A 180 -19.22 16.18 -0.76
CA GLU A 180 -20.19 15.10 -1.00
C GLU A 180 -20.70 14.48 0.33
N LEU A 181 -19.92 14.58 1.39
CA LEU A 181 -20.38 14.25 2.74
C LEU A 181 -21.36 15.31 3.24
N SER A 182 -21.02 16.60 3.03
CA SER A 182 -21.80 17.73 3.53
C SER A 182 -23.17 17.88 2.81
N ASP A 183 -23.23 17.61 1.50
CA ASP A 183 -24.46 17.73 0.70
C ASP A 183 -25.32 16.46 0.71
N GLY A 184 -24.87 15.41 1.42
CA GLY A 184 -25.58 14.14 1.56
C GLY A 184 -25.45 13.20 0.36
N THR A 185 -24.60 13.49 -0.63
CA THR A 185 -24.39 12.63 -1.81
C THR A 185 -23.86 11.27 -1.39
N CYS A 186 -22.83 11.25 -0.54
CA CYS A 186 -22.30 10.01 0.02
C CYS A 186 -23.38 9.21 0.76
N TRP A 187 -24.18 9.86 1.59
CA TRP A 187 -25.27 9.20 2.32
C TRP A 187 -26.34 8.60 1.41
N ARG A 188 -26.76 9.33 0.39
CA ARG A 188 -27.74 8.81 -0.60
C ARG A 188 -27.21 7.55 -1.29
N HIS A 189 -25.92 7.51 -1.59
CA HIS A 189 -25.30 6.32 -2.16
C HIS A 189 -25.25 5.18 -1.14
N MET A 190 -24.70 5.42 0.05
CA MET A 190 -24.48 4.39 1.07
C MET A 190 -25.76 3.73 1.58
N ARG A 191 -26.85 4.47 1.71
CA ARG A 191 -28.10 3.91 2.22
C ARG A 191 -28.70 2.82 1.32
N ASN A 192 -28.33 2.77 0.03
CA ASN A 192 -28.75 1.69 -0.87
C ASN A 192 -28.14 0.34 -0.49
N TYR A 193 -27.10 0.33 0.34
CA TYR A 193 -26.39 -0.85 0.81
C TYR A 193 -26.60 -1.14 2.30
N CYS A 194 -27.34 -0.29 2.99
CA CYS A 194 -27.63 -0.41 4.42
C CYS A 194 -29.01 -1.02 4.72
N GLN A 195 -29.57 -1.79 3.78
CA GLN A 195 -30.88 -2.46 3.94
C GLN A 195 -30.70 -3.85 4.54
#